data_3106eb56973dc4f0fc9f7c4a93c2f192
#
_entry.id   3106eb56973dc4f0fc9f7c4a93c2f192
#
_cell.length_a   1.000
_cell.length_b   1.000
_cell.length_c   1.000
_cell.angle_alpha   90.00
_cell.angle_beta   90.00
_cell.angle_gamma   90.00
#
_symmetry.space_group_name_H-M   'P 1'
#
loop_
_entity.id
_entity.type
_entity.pdbx_description
1 polymer ?
#
loop_
_entity_poly.entity_id
_entity_poly.type
_entity_poly.pdbx_seq_one_letter_code
_entity_poly.pdbx_strand_id
1 'polypeptide(L)'
;MNLILLGTGTSTGIPEVGCNCMHCQSSDPRDKRLRTSALLISQSGTRILIDCGPDFRQQANHIGLEHIDAIVLTHEHYDHVYGLDDLRTIAWHKEIPIYGQANVLDAVRNRMHYVFSPNPYPGTPKLSLNELKNGEVLKIKDIEITPLLVMHGKLPIFGYRFHQVGTEHKEDICYITDMKSADKCEFSKIDNSRVLVINALRYQREHPSHQNVIDVLNLLNTLKSKPERTILTHLSHHAPCYKELVQLLPQDGSILPGYDFACIEVGKEIEIHPFIPHHELMHQVVYPLDLAMLKSESPSERTPLGLISASNDDSRATLDMQFAVRKDAFLGDLEELKACVIRSLHLMVGLYRMQAQEIDKCIRGLQTEETDDSLKLELSLGINALGETSKLMTMQDFCEGKNQDITVVKHFLSGIIYSEIQRLIKSIYKGSLSPINK
;
A
#
# COMPACT_ATOMS: atom_id res chain seq x y z
N MET A 1 8.29 -4.31 -7.12
CA MET A 1 7.66 -2.98 -7.27
C MET A 1 6.18 -3.14 -6.97
N ASN A 2 5.61 -2.24 -6.15
CA ASN A 2 4.21 -2.33 -5.72
C ASN A 2 3.45 -1.09 -6.20
N LEU A 3 2.21 -1.28 -6.64
CA LEU A 3 1.30 -0.19 -6.99
C LEU A 3 0.04 -0.29 -6.13
N ILE A 4 -0.25 0.74 -5.34
CA ILE A 4 -1.46 0.84 -4.53
C ILE A 4 -2.43 1.75 -5.27
N LEU A 5 -3.62 1.25 -5.60
CA LEU A 5 -4.68 2.06 -6.19
C LEU A 5 -5.38 2.84 -5.06
N LEU A 6 -5.09 4.12 -4.91
CA LEU A 6 -5.65 4.96 -3.85
C LEU A 6 -7.12 5.31 -4.08
N GLY A 7 -7.51 5.37 -5.34
CA GLY A 7 -8.87 5.57 -5.80
C GLY A 7 -9.04 5.03 -7.22
N THR A 8 -10.20 4.50 -7.51
CA THR A 8 -10.52 3.82 -8.79
C THR A 8 -11.78 4.33 -9.45
N GLY A 9 -12.38 5.38 -8.87
CA GLY A 9 -13.59 6.03 -9.38
C GLY A 9 -13.28 7.15 -10.37
N THR A 10 -14.27 7.48 -11.18
CA THR A 10 -14.29 8.64 -12.06
C THR A 10 -14.41 9.96 -11.27
N SER A 11 -14.47 11.09 -11.96
CA SER A 11 -14.47 12.44 -11.39
C SER A 11 -15.52 12.73 -10.31
N THR A 12 -16.63 11.98 -10.27
CA THR A 12 -17.69 12.13 -9.26
C THR A 12 -17.52 11.16 -8.07
N GLY A 13 -16.63 10.19 -8.18
CA GLY A 13 -16.52 9.08 -7.23
C GLY A 13 -17.77 8.19 -7.18
N ILE A 14 -17.78 7.17 -6.30
CA ILE A 14 -18.96 6.34 -6.02
C ILE A 14 -19.03 6.14 -4.49
N PRO A 15 -20.17 6.47 -3.84
CA PRO A 15 -21.41 6.96 -4.41
C PRO A 15 -21.32 8.38 -4.98
N GLU A 16 -22.04 8.64 -6.05
CA GLU A 16 -22.19 9.99 -6.60
C GLU A 16 -23.19 10.80 -5.76
N VAL A 17 -22.89 12.07 -5.55
CA VAL A 17 -23.72 12.95 -4.72
C VAL A 17 -25.16 12.99 -5.23
N GLY A 18 -26.11 12.66 -4.36
CA GLY A 18 -27.55 12.66 -4.67
C GLY A 18 -28.03 11.46 -5.50
N CYS A 19 -27.16 10.50 -5.83
CA CYS A 19 -27.53 9.30 -6.59
C CYS A 19 -27.99 8.15 -5.69
N ASN A 20 -29.14 7.56 -6.02
CA ASN A 20 -29.73 6.44 -5.31
C ASN A 20 -29.77 5.16 -6.16
N CYS A 21 -28.94 5.06 -7.21
CA CYS A 21 -28.89 3.85 -8.03
C CYS A 21 -28.32 2.65 -7.24
N MET A 22 -28.54 1.45 -7.76
CA MET A 22 -28.10 0.19 -7.14
C MET A 22 -26.58 0.18 -6.86
N HIS A 23 -25.75 0.71 -7.77
CA HIS A 23 -24.32 0.78 -7.59
C HIS A 23 -23.94 1.74 -6.44
N CYS A 24 -24.52 2.95 -6.40
CA CYS A 24 -24.25 3.91 -5.32
C CYS A 24 -24.73 3.43 -3.95
N GLN A 25 -25.74 2.56 -3.90
CA GLN A 25 -26.26 1.95 -2.67
C GLN A 25 -25.62 0.59 -2.33
N SER A 26 -24.73 0.06 -3.16
CA SER A 26 -24.07 -1.21 -2.91
C SER A 26 -23.43 -1.24 -1.52
N SER A 27 -23.54 -2.37 -0.83
CA SER A 27 -22.85 -2.63 0.46
C SER A 27 -21.46 -3.26 0.26
N ASP A 28 -21.10 -3.65 -0.96
CA ASP A 28 -19.75 -4.16 -1.26
C ASP A 28 -18.76 -2.98 -1.21
N PRO A 29 -17.73 -3.02 -0.33
CA PRO A 29 -16.77 -1.92 -0.22
C PRO A 29 -16.00 -1.68 -1.53
N ARG A 30 -15.88 -2.67 -2.42
CA ARG A 30 -15.22 -2.53 -3.71
C ARG A 30 -16.02 -1.71 -4.73
N ASP A 31 -17.30 -1.47 -4.45
CA ASP A 31 -18.16 -0.58 -5.21
C ASP A 31 -18.13 0.88 -4.72
N LYS A 32 -17.47 1.14 -3.57
CA LYS A 32 -17.21 2.50 -3.09
C LYS A 32 -15.87 2.95 -3.66
N ARG A 33 -15.87 4.07 -4.39
CA ARG A 33 -14.69 4.48 -5.16
C ARG A 33 -14.38 5.95 -4.94
N LEU A 34 -13.22 6.23 -4.38
CA LEU A 34 -12.60 7.54 -4.36
C LEU A 34 -12.12 7.90 -5.76
N ARG A 35 -11.90 9.19 -6.03
CA ARG A 35 -11.38 9.65 -7.31
C ARG A 35 -9.99 9.11 -7.58
N THR A 36 -9.73 8.86 -8.86
CA THR A 36 -8.55 8.15 -9.34
C THR A 36 -7.24 8.75 -8.85
N SER A 37 -6.43 7.93 -8.23
CA SER A 37 -5.03 8.19 -7.85
C SER A 37 -4.34 6.87 -7.53
N ALA A 38 -3.02 6.82 -7.59
CA ALA A 38 -2.24 5.64 -7.23
C ALA A 38 -0.88 6.02 -6.61
N LEU A 39 -0.33 5.13 -5.79
CA LEU A 39 1.00 5.26 -5.21
C LEU A 39 1.88 4.09 -5.67
N LEU A 40 2.96 4.40 -6.40
CA LEU A 40 3.99 3.43 -6.75
C LEU A 40 5.06 3.40 -5.64
N ILE A 41 5.45 2.20 -5.24
CA ILE A 41 6.52 1.97 -4.25
C ILE A 41 7.54 1.00 -4.85
N SER A 42 8.79 1.44 -4.99
CA SER A 42 9.88 0.57 -5.46
C SER A 42 10.34 -0.40 -4.36
N GLN A 43 11.17 -1.37 -4.73
CA GLN A 43 11.80 -2.27 -3.75
C GLN A 43 12.73 -1.53 -2.78
N SER A 44 13.33 -0.41 -3.19
CA SER A 44 14.18 0.44 -2.32
C SER A 44 13.37 1.42 -1.46
N GLY A 45 12.04 1.45 -1.61
CA GLY A 45 11.14 2.34 -0.87
C GLY A 45 10.93 3.72 -1.51
N THR A 46 11.33 3.92 -2.78
CA THR A 46 10.98 5.14 -3.53
C THR A 46 9.47 5.22 -3.73
N ARG A 47 8.86 6.36 -3.39
CA ARG A 47 7.41 6.58 -3.43
C ARG A 47 7.04 7.65 -4.44
N ILE A 48 6.28 7.27 -5.46
CA ILE A 48 5.82 8.17 -6.52
C ILE A 48 4.30 8.18 -6.50
N LEU A 49 3.73 9.36 -6.24
CA LEU A 49 2.29 9.59 -6.31
C LEU A 49 1.89 9.90 -7.75
N ILE A 50 0.85 9.24 -8.24
CA ILE A 50 0.25 9.48 -9.55
C ILE A 50 -1.08 10.18 -9.32
N ASP A 51 -1.15 11.44 -9.70
CA ASP A 51 -2.27 12.36 -9.43
C ASP A 51 -2.55 12.58 -7.92
N CYS A 52 -3.08 13.75 -7.60
CA CYS A 52 -3.40 14.17 -6.24
C CYS A 52 -4.76 14.88 -6.25
N GLY A 53 -5.83 14.11 -6.35
CA GLY A 53 -7.20 14.60 -6.39
C GLY A 53 -7.75 15.01 -5.01
N PRO A 54 -8.99 15.51 -4.94
CA PRO A 54 -9.57 16.06 -3.70
C PRO A 54 -9.81 15.01 -2.60
N ASP A 55 -9.71 13.73 -2.91
CA ASP A 55 -9.81 12.65 -1.92
C ASP A 55 -8.44 12.29 -1.30
N PHE A 56 -7.36 12.99 -1.70
CA PHE A 56 -5.99 12.66 -1.29
C PHE A 56 -5.84 12.57 0.23
N ARG A 57 -6.43 13.49 0.99
CA ARG A 57 -6.37 13.44 2.45
C ARG A 57 -6.93 12.12 3.01
N GLN A 58 -8.06 11.65 2.49
CA GLN A 58 -8.64 10.37 2.91
C GLN A 58 -7.77 9.21 2.46
N GLN A 59 -7.27 9.24 1.22
CA GLN A 59 -6.40 8.23 0.62
C GLN A 59 -5.09 8.09 1.41
N ALA A 60 -4.41 9.21 1.65
CA ALA A 60 -3.14 9.25 2.37
C ALA A 60 -3.26 8.75 3.83
N ASN A 61 -4.31 9.19 4.53
CA ASN A 61 -4.58 8.75 5.90
C ASN A 61 -4.88 7.26 5.97
N HIS A 62 -5.62 6.71 4.98
CA HIS A 62 -5.94 5.28 4.95
C HIS A 62 -4.68 4.41 4.86
N ILE A 63 -3.72 4.80 4.02
CA ILE A 63 -2.48 4.03 3.85
C ILE A 63 -1.36 4.42 4.82
N GLY A 64 -1.57 5.40 5.69
CA GLY A 64 -0.53 5.91 6.58
C GLY A 64 0.66 6.53 5.82
N LEU A 65 0.37 7.36 4.80
CA LEU A 65 1.39 7.93 3.95
C LEU A 65 2.23 8.99 4.68
N GLU A 66 3.50 8.70 4.89
CA GLU A 66 4.43 9.59 5.63
C GLU A 66 5.27 10.48 4.73
N HIS A 67 5.63 10.01 3.52
CA HIS A 67 6.45 10.77 2.58
C HIS A 67 6.18 10.40 1.13
N ILE A 68 6.50 11.34 0.24
CA ILE A 68 6.46 11.21 -1.22
C ILE A 68 7.78 11.72 -1.76
N ASP A 69 8.38 10.99 -2.71
CA ASP A 69 9.62 11.42 -3.37
C ASP A 69 9.37 12.26 -4.61
N ALA A 70 8.29 11.99 -5.33
CA ALA A 70 7.84 12.77 -6.47
C ALA A 70 6.36 12.57 -6.74
N ILE A 71 5.75 13.53 -7.44
CA ILE A 71 4.40 13.45 -7.96
C ILE A 71 4.46 13.56 -9.48
N VAL A 72 3.73 12.69 -10.18
CA VAL A 72 3.51 12.80 -11.62
C VAL A 72 2.03 13.08 -11.88
N LEU A 73 1.73 14.13 -12.64
CA LEU A 73 0.36 14.53 -12.97
C LEU A 73 0.02 14.11 -14.39
N THR A 74 -1.14 13.48 -14.54
CA THR A 74 -1.64 13.07 -15.86
C THR A 74 -2.21 14.27 -16.62
N HIS A 75 -3.06 15.07 -15.97
CA HIS A 75 -3.67 16.28 -16.54
C HIS A 75 -4.26 17.20 -15.45
N GLU A 76 -4.79 18.37 -15.85
CA GLU A 76 -5.20 19.45 -14.94
C GLU A 76 -6.63 19.37 -14.42
N HIS A 77 -7.41 18.32 -14.67
CA HIS A 77 -8.79 18.24 -14.17
C HIS A 77 -8.83 18.18 -12.64
N TYR A 78 -9.98 18.60 -12.10
CA TYR A 78 -10.22 18.76 -10.66
C TYR A 78 -9.89 17.49 -9.87
N ASP A 79 -10.39 16.38 -10.34
CA ASP A 79 -10.24 15.06 -9.70
C ASP A 79 -8.81 14.53 -9.68
N HIS A 80 -7.88 15.17 -10.41
CA HIS A 80 -6.47 14.77 -10.47
C HIS A 80 -5.50 15.71 -9.73
N VAL A 81 -5.89 16.96 -9.44
CA VAL A 81 -4.92 17.96 -8.92
C VAL A 81 -5.38 18.71 -7.66
N TYR A 82 -6.63 18.65 -7.24
CA TYR A 82 -7.14 19.53 -6.18
C TYR A 82 -6.82 19.08 -4.76
N GLY A 83 -6.16 17.97 -4.57
CA GLY A 83 -5.62 17.53 -3.27
C GLY A 83 -4.21 18.00 -2.97
N LEU A 84 -3.55 18.74 -3.89
CA LEU A 84 -2.16 19.17 -3.72
C LEU A 84 -1.94 20.06 -2.48
N ASP A 85 -2.96 20.77 -2.00
CA ASP A 85 -2.83 21.58 -0.78
C ASP A 85 -2.79 20.74 0.50
N ASP A 86 -3.34 19.53 0.49
CA ASP A 86 -3.28 18.59 1.61
C ASP A 86 -1.89 17.99 1.83
N LEU A 87 -0.95 18.24 0.92
CA LEU A 87 0.46 17.86 1.06
C LEU A 87 1.20 18.68 2.12
N ARG A 88 0.59 19.70 2.72
CA ARG A 88 1.25 20.62 3.68
C ARG A 88 2.04 19.90 4.75
N THR A 89 1.48 18.87 5.35
CA THR A 89 2.13 18.14 6.44
C THR A 89 3.31 17.30 5.97
N ILE A 90 3.19 16.67 4.81
CA ILE A 90 4.24 15.83 4.21
C ILE A 90 5.35 16.72 3.62
N ALA A 91 4.99 17.82 2.97
CA ALA A 91 5.92 18.75 2.33
C ALA A 91 6.48 19.83 3.28
N TRP A 92 6.24 19.74 4.59
CA TRP A 92 6.68 20.76 5.56
C TRP A 92 8.20 20.88 5.66
N HIS A 93 8.88 19.73 5.71
CA HIS A 93 10.33 19.71 5.91
C HIS A 93 11.12 19.49 4.63
N LYS A 94 10.52 18.88 3.62
CA LYS A 94 11.17 18.53 2.36
C LYS A 94 10.28 18.94 1.19
N GLU A 95 10.87 19.62 0.21
CA GLU A 95 10.20 19.94 -1.04
C GLU A 95 9.84 18.67 -1.81
N ILE A 96 8.63 18.63 -2.36
CA ILE A 96 8.15 17.54 -3.22
C ILE A 96 8.11 18.05 -4.65
N PRO A 97 8.89 17.46 -5.58
CA PRO A 97 8.84 17.80 -6.99
C PRO A 97 7.58 17.22 -7.64
N ILE A 98 6.91 18.05 -8.44
CA ILE A 98 5.75 17.70 -9.25
C ILE A 98 6.17 17.76 -10.72
N TYR A 99 5.89 16.70 -11.46
CA TYR A 99 6.20 16.58 -12.88
C TYR A 99 4.91 16.45 -13.70
N GLY A 100 4.86 17.12 -14.85
CA GLY A 100 3.72 17.06 -15.77
C GLY A 100 3.96 17.90 -17.01
N GLN A 101 2.98 17.92 -17.93
CA GLN A 101 3.02 18.78 -19.10
C GLN A 101 3.00 20.27 -18.68
N ALA A 102 3.58 21.15 -19.49
CA ALA A 102 3.63 22.60 -19.21
C ALA A 102 2.27 23.22 -18.91
N ASN A 103 1.24 22.89 -19.71
CA ASN A 103 -0.13 23.38 -19.50
C ASN A 103 -0.74 22.90 -18.17
N VAL A 104 -0.44 21.67 -17.76
CA VAL A 104 -0.89 21.11 -16.47
C VAL A 104 -0.24 21.85 -15.31
N LEU A 105 1.07 22.08 -15.38
CA LEU A 105 1.81 22.82 -14.36
C LEU A 105 1.38 24.28 -14.27
N ASP A 106 1.11 24.92 -15.41
CA ASP A 106 0.57 26.28 -15.44
C ASP A 106 -0.82 26.36 -14.82
N ALA A 107 -1.68 25.38 -15.07
CA ALA A 107 -2.99 25.28 -14.41
C ALA A 107 -2.84 25.12 -12.89
N VAL A 108 -1.92 24.27 -12.41
CA VAL A 108 -1.60 24.12 -10.99
C VAL A 108 -1.07 25.43 -10.40
N ARG A 109 -0.10 26.08 -11.06
CA ARG A 109 0.46 27.37 -10.61
C ARG A 109 -0.62 28.45 -10.46
N ASN A 110 -1.53 28.53 -11.42
CA ASN A 110 -2.60 29.51 -11.40
C ASN A 110 -3.62 29.25 -10.28
N ARG A 111 -3.96 27.99 -10.02
CA ARG A 111 -4.90 27.59 -8.97
C ARG A 111 -4.32 27.76 -7.57
N MET A 112 -3.03 27.47 -7.41
CA MET A 112 -2.30 27.55 -6.15
C MET A 112 -1.29 28.71 -6.13
N HIS A 113 -1.68 29.87 -6.69
CA HIS A 113 -0.81 31.04 -6.81
C HIS A 113 -0.16 31.44 -5.48
N TYR A 114 -0.85 31.24 -4.36
CA TYR A 114 -0.35 31.53 -3.02
C TYR A 114 0.81 30.60 -2.57
N VAL A 115 0.92 29.41 -3.14
CA VAL A 115 2.02 28.46 -2.92
C VAL A 115 3.25 28.85 -3.74
N PHE A 116 3.03 29.24 -5.02
CA PHE A 116 4.07 29.52 -6.00
C PHE A 116 4.39 31.01 -6.12
N SER A 117 3.90 31.84 -5.20
CA SER A 117 4.26 33.24 -5.09
C SER A 117 5.75 33.40 -4.70
N PRO A 118 6.45 34.50 -5.13
CA PRO A 118 7.77 34.81 -4.65
C PRO A 118 7.91 34.91 -3.12
N ASN A 119 6.81 35.28 -2.45
CA ASN A 119 6.71 35.32 -0.99
C ASN A 119 5.48 34.50 -0.56
N PRO A 120 5.60 33.17 -0.51
CA PRO A 120 4.47 32.31 -0.18
C PRO A 120 4.05 32.52 1.28
N TYR A 121 2.75 32.32 1.54
CA TYR A 121 2.23 32.36 2.91
C TYR A 121 2.90 31.28 3.76
N PRO A 122 3.32 31.59 5.01
CA PRO A 122 3.89 30.61 5.91
C PRO A 122 2.92 29.43 6.14
N GLY A 123 3.39 28.21 6.00
CA GLY A 123 2.57 26.99 6.14
C GLY A 123 2.02 26.43 4.82
N THR A 124 2.34 27.04 3.67
CA THR A 124 2.08 26.40 2.37
C THR A 124 2.96 25.15 2.18
N PRO A 125 2.51 24.15 1.41
CA PRO A 125 3.35 23.01 1.07
C PRO A 125 4.55 23.46 0.24
N LYS A 126 5.73 22.87 0.48
CA LYS A 126 6.92 23.10 -0.34
C LYS A 126 6.85 22.22 -1.58
N LEU A 127 6.50 22.80 -2.70
CA LEU A 127 6.31 22.13 -3.98
C LEU A 127 7.15 22.81 -5.07
N SER A 128 7.76 22.02 -5.96
CA SER A 128 8.39 22.52 -7.18
C SER A 128 7.71 21.94 -8.42
N LEU A 129 7.56 22.77 -9.46
CA LEU A 129 6.91 22.40 -10.72
C LEU A 129 7.97 22.17 -11.79
N ASN A 130 8.02 20.97 -12.35
CA ASN A 130 9.04 20.52 -13.29
C ASN A 130 8.37 19.99 -14.56
N GLU A 131 8.60 20.64 -15.68
CA GLU A 131 8.05 20.22 -16.97
C GLU A 131 8.64 18.86 -17.37
N LEU A 132 7.76 17.96 -17.81
CA LEU A 132 8.08 16.68 -18.43
C LEU A 132 7.52 16.66 -19.85
N LYS A 133 8.37 16.30 -20.83
CA LYS A 133 8.00 16.26 -22.25
C LYS A 133 7.78 14.83 -22.73
N ASN A 134 6.88 14.67 -23.71
CA ASN A 134 6.72 13.36 -24.34
C ASN A 134 8.06 12.91 -24.97
N GLY A 135 8.42 11.66 -24.74
CA GLY A 135 9.69 11.08 -25.18
C GLY A 135 10.88 11.31 -24.24
N GLU A 136 10.71 12.11 -23.19
CA GLU A 136 11.69 12.28 -22.13
C GLU A 136 11.50 11.21 -21.05
N VAL A 137 12.59 10.57 -20.61
CA VAL A 137 12.55 9.61 -19.50
C VAL A 137 12.97 10.32 -18.23
N LEU A 138 12.05 10.43 -17.28
CA LEU A 138 12.32 10.98 -15.95
C LEU A 138 12.88 9.90 -15.03
N LYS A 139 13.98 10.20 -14.35
CA LYS A 139 14.56 9.29 -13.35
C LYS A 139 14.38 9.85 -11.94
N ILE A 140 13.70 9.09 -11.09
CA ILE A 140 13.54 9.38 -9.66
C ILE A 140 14.16 8.22 -8.88
N LYS A 141 15.36 8.44 -8.34
CA LYS A 141 16.14 7.42 -7.61
C LYS A 141 16.32 6.14 -8.46
N ASP A 142 15.65 5.05 -8.09
CA ASP A 142 15.69 3.75 -8.75
C ASP A 142 14.51 3.51 -9.71
N ILE A 143 13.66 4.51 -9.95
CA ILE A 143 12.54 4.42 -10.90
C ILE A 143 12.78 5.31 -12.10
N GLU A 144 12.62 4.74 -13.30
CA GLU A 144 12.54 5.44 -14.57
C GLU A 144 11.08 5.52 -15.01
N ILE A 145 10.63 6.71 -15.37
CA ILE A 145 9.26 7.04 -15.72
C ILE A 145 9.22 7.53 -17.15
N THR A 146 8.52 6.80 -18.02
CA THR A 146 8.33 7.16 -19.42
C THR A 146 6.89 7.65 -19.61
N PRO A 147 6.67 8.90 -20.02
CA PRO A 147 5.33 9.40 -20.35
C PRO A 147 4.81 8.76 -21.63
N LEU A 148 3.51 8.47 -21.64
CA LEU A 148 2.74 8.04 -22.82
C LEU A 148 1.74 9.15 -23.15
N LEU A 149 1.84 9.72 -24.35
CA LEU A 149 0.92 10.77 -24.79
C LEU A 149 -0.38 10.13 -25.28
N VAL A 150 -1.46 10.35 -24.55
CA VAL A 150 -2.78 9.82 -24.86
C VAL A 150 -3.80 10.96 -24.95
N MET A 151 -4.96 10.71 -25.53
CA MET A 151 -5.99 11.72 -25.78
C MET A 151 -7.19 11.49 -24.87
N HIS A 152 -7.52 12.47 -24.06
CA HIS A 152 -8.77 12.58 -23.31
C HIS A 152 -9.78 13.44 -24.11
N GLY A 153 -10.54 12.81 -24.98
CA GLY A 153 -11.28 13.52 -26.00
C GLY A 153 -10.34 14.28 -26.95
N LYS A 154 -10.28 15.62 -26.83
CA LYS A 154 -9.35 16.48 -27.59
C LYS A 154 -8.15 16.96 -26.76
N LEU A 155 -8.14 16.68 -25.46
CA LEU A 155 -7.07 17.10 -24.56
C LEU A 155 -5.93 16.07 -24.58
N PRO A 156 -4.69 16.47 -24.93
CA PRO A 156 -3.54 15.60 -24.77
C PRO A 156 -3.17 15.50 -23.29
N ILE A 157 -3.06 14.28 -22.78
CA ILE A 157 -2.73 13.98 -21.38
C ILE A 157 -1.60 12.93 -21.32
N PHE A 158 -1.00 12.74 -20.15
CA PHE A 158 -0.01 11.69 -19.94
C PHE A 158 -0.59 10.47 -19.21
N GLY A 159 -0.32 9.27 -19.75
CA GLY A 159 -0.14 8.06 -18.97
C GLY A 159 1.34 7.87 -18.66
N TYR A 160 1.69 6.85 -17.88
CA TYR A 160 3.06 6.61 -17.46
C TYR A 160 3.42 5.13 -17.50
N ARG A 161 4.64 4.83 -17.96
CA ARG A 161 5.29 3.54 -17.78
C ARG A 161 6.38 3.70 -16.72
N PHE A 162 6.37 2.81 -15.74
CA PHE A 162 7.34 2.77 -14.64
C PHE A 162 8.23 1.55 -14.79
N HIS A 163 9.53 1.80 -14.80
CA HIS A 163 10.57 0.79 -14.81
C HIS A 163 11.45 0.92 -13.56
N GLN A 164 11.67 -0.18 -12.86
CA GLN A 164 12.62 -0.20 -11.73
C GLN A 164 14.01 -0.57 -12.26
N VAL A 165 14.98 0.32 -12.08
CA VAL A 165 16.37 0.12 -12.53
C VAL A 165 16.94 -1.17 -11.93
N GLY A 166 17.50 -2.00 -12.80
CA GLY A 166 18.05 -3.30 -12.40
C GLY A 166 17.10 -4.47 -12.54
N THR A 167 15.85 -4.23 -12.96
CA THR A 167 14.90 -5.28 -13.33
C THR A 167 14.78 -5.41 -14.86
N GLU A 168 14.08 -6.45 -15.33
CA GLU A 168 13.77 -6.57 -16.75
C GLU A 168 12.54 -5.71 -17.11
N HIS A 169 12.52 -5.13 -18.32
CA HIS A 169 11.38 -4.31 -18.79
C HIS A 169 10.03 -5.05 -18.82
N LYS A 170 10.05 -6.36 -18.84
CA LYS A 170 8.83 -7.17 -18.69
C LYS A 170 8.22 -7.11 -17.27
N GLU A 171 8.87 -6.47 -16.31
CA GLU A 171 8.35 -6.22 -14.96
C GLU A 171 7.75 -4.83 -14.80
N ASP A 172 7.70 -4.05 -15.87
CA ASP A 172 7.20 -2.69 -15.86
C ASP A 172 5.69 -2.62 -15.60
N ILE A 173 5.28 -1.52 -14.98
CA ILE A 173 3.88 -1.17 -14.77
C ILE A 173 3.52 0.01 -15.67
N CYS A 174 2.44 -0.11 -16.44
CA CYS A 174 1.84 1.01 -17.14
C CYS A 174 0.57 1.47 -16.41
N TYR A 175 0.42 2.78 -16.25
CA TYR A 175 -0.75 3.42 -15.64
C TYR A 175 -1.30 4.48 -16.59
N ILE A 176 -2.54 4.29 -17.05
CA ILE A 176 -3.20 5.16 -18.01
C ILE A 176 -4.62 5.41 -17.51
N THR A 177 -4.93 6.65 -17.18
CA THR A 177 -6.28 7.07 -16.83
C THR A 177 -6.83 8.05 -17.87
N ASP A 178 -8.15 8.25 -17.91
CA ASP A 178 -8.85 9.23 -18.73
C ASP A 178 -8.60 9.17 -20.23
N MET A 179 -8.01 8.10 -20.73
CA MET A 179 -7.75 7.94 -22.13
C MET A 179 -9.03 7.63 -22.93
N LYS A 180 -9.21 8.27 -24.07
CA LYS A 180 -10.14 7.85 -25.15
C LYS A 180 -9.39 7.15 -26.26
N SER A 181 -8.26 7.69 -26.68
CA SER A 181 -7.45 7.15 -27.80
C SER A 181 -5.99 7.51 -27.63
N ALA A 182 -5.15 6.87 -28.40
CA ALA A 182 -3.74 7.24 -28.56
C ALA A 182 -3.24 6.77 -29.93
N ASP A 183 -2.09 7.31 -30.36
CA ASP A 183 -1.41 6.86 -31.55
C ASP A 183 -0.79 5.47 -31.37
N LYS A 184 -0.63 4.74 -32.47
CA LYS A 184 -0.04 3.38 -32.42
C LYS A 184 1.36 3.34 -31.82
N CYS A 185 2.17 4.38 -32.00
CA CYS A 185 3.50 4.48 -31.40
C CYS A 185 3.44 4.59 -29.88
N GLU A 186 2.44 5.28 -29.32
CA GLU A 186 2.22 5.37 -27.88
C GLU A 186 1.76 4.03 -27.30
N PHE A 187 0.86 3.32 -28.01
CA PHE A 187 0.45 1.97 -27.61
C PHE A 187 1.64 0.97 -27.60
N SER A 188 2.63 1.13 -28.48
CA SER A 188 3.81 0.26 -28.46
C SER A 188 4.62 0.39 -27.16
N LYS A 189 4.48 1.50 -26.42
CA LYS A 189 5.13 1.68 -25.11
C LYS A 189 4.48 0.82 -24.00
N ILE A 190 3.27 0.27 -24.24
CA ILE A 190 2.61 -0.67 -23.34
C ILE A 190 3.12 -2.10 -23.56
N ASP A 191 3.60 -2.41 -24.77
CA ASP A 191 4.14 -3.74 -25.10
C ASP A 191 5.20 -4.17 -24.08
N ASN A 192 5.18 -5.45 -23.69
CA ASN A 192 6.06 -6.05 -22.70
C ASN A 192 5.97 -5.45 -21.27
N SER A 193 4.97 -4.64 -20.97
CA SER A 193 4.67 -4.32 -19.57
C SER A 193 4.02 -5.53 -18.90
N ARG A 194 4.28 -5.73 -17.62
CA ARG A 194 3.70 -6.84 -16.87
C ARG A 194 2.30 -6.53 -16.38
N VAL A 195 2.11 -5.29 -15.93
CA VAL A 195 0.82 -4.80 -15.45
C VAL A 195 0.42 -3.57 -16.24
N LEU A 196 -0.84 -3.52 -16.64
CA LEU A 196 -1.49 -2.35 -17.19
C LEU A 196 -2.66 -1.96 -16.31
N VAL A 197 -2.62 -0.75 -15.74
CA VAL A 197 -3.80 -0.10 -15.14
C VAL A 197 -4.35 0.86 -16.17
N ILE A 198 -5.64 0.73 -16.53
CA ILE A 198 -6.24 1.51 -17.61
C ILE A 198 -7.68 1.88 -17.30
N ASN A 199 -8.08 3.09 -17.72
CA ASN A 199 -9.46 3.54 -17.50
C ASN A 199 -10.47 2.74 -18.32
N ALA A 200 -11.63 2.47 -17.67
CA ALA A 200 -12.79 1.84 -18.31
C ALA A 200 -14.09 2.39 -17.69
N LEU A 201 -14.52 3.56 -18.15
CA LEU A 201 -15.59 4.33 -17.51
C LEU A 201 -16.89 3.55 -17.30
N ARG A 202 -17.26 2.69 -18.27
CA ARG A 202 -18.52 1.92 -18.35
C ARG A 202 -18.25 0.60 -19.05
N TYR A 203 -19.24 -0.32 -19.04
CA TYR A 203 -19.04 -1.59 -19.71
C TYR A 203 -18.98 -1.47 -21.25
N GLN A 204 -20.02 -0.95 -21.91
CA GLN A 204 -20.09 -0.88 -23.38
C GLN A 204 -20.60 0.47 -23.93
N ARG A 205 -21.26 1.29 -23.11
CA ARG A 205 -21.79 2.56 -23.59
C ARG A 205 -20.65 3.52 -23.93
N GLU A 206 -20.66 4.06 -25.15
CA GLU A 206 -19.64 5.00 -25.60
C GLU A 206 -19.62 6.31 -24.79
N HIS A 207 -18.43 6.89 -24.67
CA HIS A 207 -18.18 8.19 -24.09
C HIS A 207 -17.23 9.00 -24.99
N PRO A 208 -17.43 10.33 -25.17
CA PRO A 208 -16.59 11.10 -26.10
C PRO A 208 -15.13 11.26 -25.63
N SER A 209 -14.85 11.15 -24.34
CA SER A 209 -13.52 11.40 -23.78
C SER A 209 -12.89 10.21 -23.02
N HIS A 210 -13.63 9.13 -22.79
CA HIS A 210 -13.11 7.95 -22.07
C HIS A 210 -13.35 6.66 -22.87
N GLN A 211 -12.51 5.67 -22.62
CA GLN A 211 -12.76 4.29 -23.04
C GLN A 211 -13.80 3.62 -22.15
N ASN A 212 -14.48 2.65 -22.71
CA ASN A 212 -15.29 1.67 -21.98
C ASN A 212 -14.55 0.32 -21.91
N VAL A 213 -15.10 -0.66 -21.22
CA VAL A 213 -14.48 -2.00 -21.06
C VAL A 213 -14.26 -2.67 -22.43
N ILE A 214 -15.23 -2.57 -23.34
CA ILE A 214 -15.11 -3.17 -24.68
C ILE A 214 -13.99 -2.52 -25.49
N ASP A 215 -13.83 -1.18 -25.38
CA ASP A 215 -12.69 -0.47 -26.00
C ASP A 215 -11.36 -1.00 -25.48
N VAL A 216 -11.24 -1.24 -24.17
CA VAL A 216 -10.02 -1.83 -23.54
C VAL A 216 -9.77 -3.25 -24.04
N LEU A 217 -10.80 -4.11 -24.10
CA LEU A 217 -10.65 -5.47 -24.62
C LEU A 217 -10.16 -5.47 -26.08
N ASN A 218 -10.69 -4.56 -26.90
CA ASN A 218 -10.27 -4.39 -28.28
C ASN A 218 -8.81 -3.88 -28.36
N LEU A 219 -8.44 -2.91 -27.54
CA LEU A 219 -7.07 -2.40 -27.46
C LEU A 219 -6.07 -3.53 -27.12
N LEU A 220 -6.35 -4.33 -26.10
CA LEU A 220 -5.49 -5.45 -25.70
C LEU A 220 -5.27 -6.46 -26.83
N ASN A 221 -6.23 -6.62 -27.76
CA ASN A 221 -6.07 -7.48 -28.92
C ASN A 221 -5.16 -6.89 -30.01
N THR A 222 -4.85 -5.60 -29.94
CA THR A 222 -3.92 -4.92 -30.89
C THR A 222 -2.48 -4.93 -30.42
N LEU A 223 -2.21 -5.20 -29.14
CA LEU A 223 -0.87 -5.24 -28.59
C LEU A 223 -0.10 -6.47 -29.10
N LYS A 224 1.20 -6.29 -29.36
CA LYS A 224 2.09 -7.39 -29.76
C LYS A 224 2.36 -8.34 -28.60
N SER A 225 2.49 -7.78 -27.41
CA SER A 225 2.66 -8.51 -26.16
C SER A 225 1.68 -7.97 -25.13
N LYS A 226 0.68 -8.79 -24.77
CA LYS A 226 -0.32 -8.40 -23.78
C LYS A 226 0.30 -8.37 -22.39
N PRO A 227 -0.11 -7.41 -21.52
CA PRO A 227 0.21 -7.46 -20.10
C PRO A 227 -0.29 -8.76 -19.47
N GLU A 228 0.44 -9.26 -18.49
CA GLU A 228 0.04 -10.43 -17.72
C GLU A 228 -1.23 -10.15 -16.89
N ARG A 229 -1.34 -8.91 -16.38
CA ARG A 229 -2.54 -8.42 -15.70
C ARG A 229 -2.94 -7.05 -16.21
N THR A 230 -4.22 -6.89 -16.47
CA THR A 230 -4.84 -5.60 -16.78
C THR A 230 -5.85 -5.26 -15.70
N ILE A 231 -5.74 -4.08 -15.10
CA ILE A 231 -6.61 -3.61 -14.03
C ILE A 231 -7.42 -2.41 -14.54
N LEU A 232 -8.73 -2.54 -14.48
CA LEU A 232 -9.65 -1.49 -14.92
C LEU A 232 -9.82 -0.45 -13.81
N THR A 233 -9.61 0.82 -14.12
CA THR A 233 -9.77 1.95 -13.20
C THR A 233 -10.68 3.04 -13.77
N HIS A 234 -10.88 4.14 -13.06
CA HIS A 234 -11.71 5.27 -13.44
C HIS A 234 -13.16 4.86 -13.78
N LEU A 235 -13.70 3.92 -12.96
CA LEU A 235 -15.03 3.36 -13.13
C LEU A 235 -16.10 4.33 -12.61
N SER A 236 -17.19 4.48 -13.35
CA SER A 236 -18.37 5.27 -12.94
C SER A 236 -19.47 4.38 -12.36
N HIS A 237 -20.45 4.97 -11.70
CA HIS A 237 -21.63 4.26 -11.19
C HIS A 237 -22.52 3.66 -12.31
N HIS A 238 -22.22 3.98 -13.57
CA HIS A 238 -22.84 3.35 -14.74
C HIS A 238 -22.14 2.07 -15.21
N ALA A 239 -21.01 1.73 -14.62
CA ALA A 239 -20.40 0.40 -14.78
C ALA A 239 -21.18 -0.64 -13.95
N PRO A 240 -21.13 -1.92 -14.28
CA PRO A 240 -21.62 -2.98 -13.40
C PRO A 240 -20.93 -2.94 -12.03
N CYS A 241 -21.62 -3.39 -10.97
CA CYS A 241 -21.01 -3.59 -9.68
C CYS A 241 -19.83 -4.56 -9.76
N TYR A 242 -18.90 -4.50 -8.83
CA TYR A 242 -17.64 -5.26 -8.86
C TYR A 242 -17.83 -6.75 -9.18
N LYS A 243 -18.71 -7.42 -8.45
CA LYS A 243 -18.98 -8.87 -8.65
C LYS A 243 -19.54 -9.17 -10.03
N GLU A 244 -20.45 -8.36 -10.52
CA GLU A 244 -21.03 -8.49 -11.85
C GLU A 244 -19.97 -8.23 -12.94
N LEU A 245 -19.16 -7.18 -12.77
CA LEU A 245 -18.10 -6.86 -13.73
C LEU A 245 -17.08 -7.98 -13.83
N VAL A 246 -16.67 -8.58 -12.71
CA VAL A 246 -15.78 -9.77 -12.70
C VAL A 246 -16.38 -10.92 -13.53
N GLN A 247 -17.70 -11.16 -13.45
CA GLN A 247 -18.34 -12.22 -14.23
C GLN A 247 -18.41 -11.92 -15.73
N LEU A 248 -18.41 -10.66 -16.11
CA LEU A 248 -18.45 -10.21 -17.51
C LEU A 248 -17.06 -10.15 -18.18
N LEU A 249 -15.99 -10.19 -17.40
CA LEU A 249 -14.61 -10.18 -17.87
C LEU A 249 -14.09 -11.60 -18.19
N PRO A 250 -12.98 -11.75 -18.94
CA PRO A 250 -12.33 -13.03 -19.16
C PRO A 250 -12.05 -13.76 -17.85
N GLN A 251 -12.41 -15.04 -17.78
CA GLN A 251 -12.36 -15.83 -16.54
C GLN A 251 -10.95 -16.40 -16.25
N ASP A 252 -9.97 -16.13 -17.08
CA ASP A 252 -8.55 -16.48 -16.87
C ASP A 252 -7.83 -15.59 -15.87
N GLY A 253 -8.53 -14.56 -15.34
CA GLY A 253 -7.98 -13.60 -14.38
C GLY A 253 -6.99 -12.59 -14.97
N SER A 254 -6.81 -12.58 -16.30
CA SER A 254 -5.90 -11.63 -16.97
C SER A 254 -6.39 -10.18 -16.88
N ILE A 255 -7.71 -9.97 -16.73
CA ILE A 255 -8.33 -8.65 -16.63
C ILE A 255 -9.23 -8.61 -15.40
N LEU A 256 -9.02 -7.62 -14.53
CA LEU A 256 -9.77 -7.47 -13.28
C LEU A 256 -10.22 -6.03 -13.07
N PRO A 257 -11.39 -5.81 -12.46
CA PRO A 257 -11.73 -4.47 -12.00
C PRO A 257 -10.84 -4.08 -10.83
N GLY A 258 -10.26 -2.89 -10.86
CA GLY A 258 -9.61 -2.30 -9.70
C GLY A 258 -10.63 -1.95 -8.62
N TYR A 259 -10.17 -1.83 -7.40
CA TYR A 259 -10.92 -1.30 -6.25
C TYR A 259 -9.98 -0.47 -5.38
N ASP A 260 -10.56 0.43 -4.61
CA ASP A 260 -9.77 1.34 -3.78
C ASP A 260 -8.94 0.57 -2.77
N PHE A 261 -7.69 1.00 -2.64
CA PHE A 261 -6.68 0.37 -1.79
C PHE A 261 -6.29 -1.07 -2.20
N ALA A 262 -6.54 -1.47 -3.45
CA ALA A 262 -5.92 -2.67 -3.98
C ALA A 262 -4.41 -2.44 -4.12
N CYS A 263 -3.61 -3.35 -3.54
CA CYS A 263 -2.17 -3.41 -3.71
C CYS A 263 -1.84 -4.44 -4.79
N ILE A 264 -1.11 -4.03 -5.81
CA ILE A 264 -0.62 -4.86 -6.90
C ILE A 264 0.87 -5.04 -6.69
N GLU A 265 1.28 -6.23 -6.28
CA GLU A 265 2.68 -6.57 -6.06
C GLU A 265 3.26 -7.27 -7.28
N VAL A 266 4.28 -6.65 -7.88
CA VAL A 266 5.00 -7.21 -9.05
C VAL A 266 6.30 -7.82 -8.56
N GLY A 267 6.29 -9.14 -8.38
CA GLY A 267 7.41 -9.98 -7.96
C GLY A 267 7.61 -11.14 -8.94
N LYS A 268 7.92 -12.36 -8.46
CA LYS A 268 7.93 -13.57 -9.29
C LYS A 268 6.56 -13.82 -9.91
N GLU A 269 5.52 -13.65 -9.10
CA GLU A 269 4.11 -13.67 -9.50
C GLU A 269 3.51 -12.29 -9.26
N ILE A 270 2.35 -12.01 -9.87
CA ILE A 270 1.58 -10.80 -9.60
C ILE A 270 0.53 -11.15 -8.57
N GLU A 271 0.63 -10.53 -7.41
CA GLU A 271 -0.36 -10.65 -6.34
C GLU A 271 -1.21 -9.38 -6.28
N ILE A 272 -2.52 -9.55 -6.10
CA ILE A 272 -3.47 -8.44 -5.95
C ILE A 272 -4.29 -8.70 -4.70
N HIS A 273 -4.12 -7.85 -3.71
CA HIS A 273 -4.79 -8.00 -2.42
C HIS A 273 -5.18 -6.62 -1.85
N PRO A 274 -6.12 -6.53 -0.90
CA PRO A 274 -6.38 -5.29 -0.20
C PRO A 274 -5.12 -4.80 0.51
N PHE A 275 -4.82 -3.51 0.37
CA PHE A 275 -3.79 -2.88 1.20
C PHE A 275 -4.32 -2.80 2.64
N ILE A 276 -3.58 -3.36 3.57
CA ILE A 276 -3.88 -3.28 5.00
C ILE A 276 -3.00 -2.20 5.60
N PRO A 277 -3.58 -1.05 5.99
CA PRO A 277 -2.80 0.05 6.54
C PRO A 277 -2.19 -0.33 7.89
N HIS A 278 -0.98 0.14 8.15
CA HIS A 278 -0.25 -0.14 9.38
C HIS A 278 -1.05 0.23 10.64
N HIS A 279 -1.84 1.32 10.60
CA HIS A 279 -2.64 1.71 11.74
C HIS A 279 -3.84 0.77 12.01
N GLU A 280 -4.40 0.11 10.99
CA GLU A 280 -5.40 -0.94 11.21
C GLU A 280 -4.75 -2.20 11.77
N LEU A 281 -3.54 -2.52 11.32
CA LEU A 281 -2.71 -3.54 11.98
C LEU A 281 -2.44 -3.15 13.43
N MET A 282 -2.13 -1.88 13.70
CA MET A 282 -1.92 -1.34 15.04
C MET A 282 -3.22 -1.30 15.86
N HIS A 283 -4.37 -0.94 15.28
CA HIS A 283 -5.66 -0.99 15.99
C HIS A 283 -6.12 -2.42 16.28
N GLN A 284 -5.78 -3.38 15.45
CA GLN A 284 -6.01 -4.81 15.74
C GLN A 284 -5.05 -5.34 16.82
N VAL A 285 -3.87 -4.73 16.95
CA VAL A 285 -2.84 -5.03 17.96
C VAL A 285 -3.06 -4.27 19.28
N VAL A 286 -3.70 -3.11 19.24
CA VAL A 286 -3.93 -2.20 20.39
C VAL A 286 -5.30 -2.40 21.04
N TYR A 287 -6.03 -3.48 20.76
CA TYR A 287 -7.07 -3.85 21.72
C TYR A 287 -6.41 -4.32 23.02
N PRO A 288 -6.94 -3.88 24.17
CA PRO A 288 -6.21 -3.89 25.40
C PRO A 288 -5.66 -5.28 25.66
N LEU A 289 -4.33 -5.39 25.65
CA LEU A 289 -3.68 -6.43 26.41
C LEU A 289 -4.31 -6.29 27.79
N ASP A 290 -5.20 -7.20 28.12
CA ASP A 290 -5.68 -7.30 29.49
C ASP A 290 -4.45 -7.62 30.32
N LEU A 291 -3.89 -6.59 30.94
CA LEU A 291 -2.74 -6.70 31.85
C LEU A 291 -3.03 -7.71 32.98
N ALA A 292 -4.31 -8.03 33.20
CA ALA A 292 -4.72 -9.11 34.08
C ALA A 292 -4.34 -10.51 33.51
N MET A 293 -4.23 -10.70 32.19
CA MET A 293 -3.77 -11.97 31.61
C MET A 293 -2.27 -12.23 31.84
N LEU A 294 -1.46 -11.19 31.97
CA LEU A 294 -0.02 -11.31 32.23
C LEU A 294 0.30 -11.63 33.70
N LYS A 295 -0.68 -11.49 34.61
CA LYS A 295 -0.48 -11.70 36.06
C LYS A 295 -0.92 -13.06 36.58
N SER A 296 -1.40 -13.97 35.76
CA SER A 296 -1.90 -15.27 36.23
C SER A 296 -0.84 -16.36 36.16
N GLU A 297 -0.54 -16.91 37.33
CA GLU A 297 0.51 -17.88 37.63
C GLU A 297 0.26 -19.32 37.15
N SER A 298 -0.64 -19.62 36.24
CA SER A 298 -0.78 -21.00 35.73
C SER A 298 -0.66 -21.09 34.20
N PRO A 299 0.37 -21.78 33.70
CA PRO A 299 0.65 -21.90 32.27
C PRO A 299 -0.30 -22.83 31.49
N SER A 300 -1.19 -23.58 32.16
CA SER A 300 -1.83 -24.75 31.57
C SER A 300 -3.14 -24.55 30.85
N GLU A 301 -3.74 -23.34 30.86
CA GLU A 301 -5.11 -23.17 30.32
C GLU A 301 -5.31 -22.04 29.30
N ARG A 302 -4.29 -21.28 28.88
CA ARG A 302 -4.58 -19.95 28.35
C ARG A 302 -4.12 -19.59 26.96
N THR A 303 -3.51 -20.38 26.19
CA THR A 303 -3.39 -20.18 24.74
C THR A 303 -2.52 -21.26 24.10
N PRO A 304 -2.82 -21.71 22.89
CA PRO A 304 -2.00 -22.74 22.20
C PRO A 304 -0.68 -22.21 21.63
N LEU A 305 -0.25 -20.98 21.96
CA LEU A 305 0.74 -20.27 21.16
C LEU A 305 1.89 -19.60 21.94
N GLY A 306 2.36 -20.14 23.05
CA GLY A 306 3.68 -19.78 23.53
C GLY A 306 3.79 -18.99 24.85
N LEU A 307 4.94 -19.07 25.46
CA LEU A 307 5.38 -18.37 26.68
C LEU A 307 6.34 -17.24 26.30
N ILE A 308 6.14 -16.07 26.92
CA ILE A 308 7.10 -14.98 26.91
C ILE A 308 7.71 -14.89 28.30
N SER A 309 9.02 -15.05 28.40
CA SER A 309 9.77 -14.80 29.63
C SER A 309 10.76 -13.65 29.44
N ALA A 310 10.87 -12.77 30.41
CA ALA A 310 11.89 -11.74 30.46
C ALA A 310 12.94 -12.12 31.52
N SER A 311 14.19 -12.32 31.12
CA SER A 311 15.27 -12.51 32.06
C SER A 311 16.01 -11.20 32.35
N ASN A 312 16.28 -10.94 33.63
CA ASN A 312 17.14 -9.84 34.08
C ASN A 312 18.49 -10.41 34.48
N ASP A 313 19.51 -10.19 33.65
CA ASP A 313 20.89 -10.26 34.11
C ASP A 313 21.46 -8.84 34.16
N ASP A 314 22.18 -8.48 35.22
CA ASP A 314 22.50 -7.10 35.63
C ASP A 314 23.36 -6.28 34.66
N SER A 315 23.77 -6.84 33.52
CA SER A 315 24.59 -6.12 32.54
C SER A 315 24.02 -6.06 31.13
N ARG A 316 23.01 -6.86 30.75
CA ARG A 316 22.34 -6.84 29.44
C ARG A 316 20.92 -7.33 29.59
N ALA A 317 19.98 -6.43 29.53
CA ALA A 317 18.59 -6.86 29.49
C ALA A 317 18.26 -7.43 28.09
N THR A 318 17.83 -8.68 28.05
CA THR A 318 17.35 -9.39 26.86
C THR A 318 15.89 -9.70 26.99
N LEU A 319 15.20 -9.75 25.87
CA LEU A 319 13.82 -10.21 25.76
C LEU A 319 13.89 -11.60 25.13
N ASP A 320 13.63 -12.63 25.93
CA ASP A 320 13.59 -14.01 25.47
C ASP A 320 12.15 -14.39 25.17
N MET A 321 11.89 -14.91 23.97
CA MET A 321 10.57 -15.30 23.50
C MET A 321 10.59 -16.74 23.03
N GLN A 322 9.64 -17.53 23.52
CA GLN A 322 9.43 -18.90 23.08
C GLN A 322 8.07 -19.02 22.40
N PHE A 323 8.06 -19.62 21.22
CA PHE A 323 6.85 -19.95 20.47
C PHE A 323 6.76 -21.46 20.36
N ALA A 324 5.62 -22.02 20.77
CA ALA A 324 5.31 -23.42 20.58
C ALA A 324 3.95 -23.55 19.88
N VAL A 325 3.89 -24.32 18.81
CA VAL A 325 2.70 -24.58 18.02
C VAL A 325 2.47 -26.08 17.97
N ARG A 326 1.25 -26.51 18.25
CA ARG A 326 0.87 -27.93 18.12
C ARG A 326 0.81 -28.29 16.64
N LYS A 327 1.41 -29.44 16.27
CA LYS A 327 1.44 -29.92 14.87
C LYS A 327 0.06 -30.22 14.29
N ASP A 328 -0.88 -30.65 15.11
CA ASP A 328 -2.27 -30.91 14.69
C ASP A 328 -3.07 -29.63 14.39
N ALA A 329 -2.58 -28.49 14.90
CA ALA A 329 -3.20 -27.19 14.75
C ALA A 329 -2.47 -26.26 13.76
N PHE A 330 -1.28 -26.62 13.31
CA PHE A 330 -0.47 -25.87 12.35
C PHE A 330 -0.25 -26.66 11.08
N LEU A 331 -0.64 -26.08 9.93
CA LEU A 331 -0.55 -26.76 8.63
C LEU A 331 0.81 -26.59 7.94
N GLY A 332 1.74 -25.92 8.57
CA GLY A 332 3.09 -25.71 8.11
C GLY A 332 4.10 -26.58 8.87
N ASP A 333 5.32 -26.61 8.38
CA ASP A 333 6.47 -27.19 9.05
C ASP A 333 7.26 -26.16 9.87
N LEU A 334 8.36 -26.60 10.48
CA LEU A 334 9.23 -25.76 11.29
C LEU A 334 9.83 -24.58 10.48
N GLU A 335 10.15 -24.79 9.21
CA GLU A 335 10.69 -23.75 8.34
C GLU A 335 9.63 -22.67 8.01
N GLU A 336 8.37 -23.04 7.84
CA GLU A 336 7.28 -22.10 7.68
C GLU A 336 7.02 -21.29 8.96
N LEU A 337 7.05 -21.92 10.13
CA LEU A 337 6.95 -21.22 11.42
C LEU A 337 8.10 -20.20 11.58
N LYS A 338 9.33 -20.63 11.30
CA LYS A 338 10.52 -19.80 11.33
C LYS A 338 10.43 -18.62 10.35
N ALA A 339 9.98 -18.88 9.12
CA ALA A 339 9.78 -17.83 8.12
C ALA A 339 8.74 -16.80 8.55
N CYS A 340 7.68 -17.19 9.27
CA CYS A 340 6.69 -16.29 9.83
C CYS A 340 7.29 -15.37 10.89
N VAL A 341 8.07 -15.94 11.82
CA VAL A 341 8.72 -15.17 12.88
C VAL A 341 9.74 -14.19 12.29
N ILE A 342 10.57 -14.63 11.34
CA ILE A 342 11.54 -13.77 10.65
C ILE A 342 10.85 -12.61 9.91
N ARG A 343 9.75 -12.87 9.19
CA ARG A 343 8.97 -11.80 8.55
C ARG A 343 8.43 -10.80 9.55
N SER A 344 7.92 -11.26 10.70
CA SER A 344 7.45 -10.38 11.77
C SER A 344 8.57 -9.48 12.30
N LEU A 345 9.75 -10.02 12.52
CA LEU A 345 10.91 -9.27 13.01
C LEU A 345 11.38 -8.22 12.01
N HIS A 346 11.40 -8.54 10.71
CA HIS A 346 11.71 -7.56 9.67
C HIS A 346 10.68 -6.43 9.57
N LEU A 347 9.39 -6.74 9.73
CA LEU A 347 8.35 -5.73 9.80
C LEU A 347 8.58 -4.73 10.95
N MET A 348 9.13 -5.20 12.06
CA MET A 348 9.42 -4.35 13.21
C MET A 348 10.52 -3.33 12.98
N VAL A 349 11.47 -3.60 12.10
CA VAL A 349 12.50 -2.63 11.69
C VAL A 349 11.83 -1.38 11.09
N GLY A 350 10.85 -1.58 10.23
CA GLY A 350 10.11 -0.46 9.60
C GLY A 350 9.08 0.20 10.52
N LEU A 351 8.29 -0.60 11.23
CA LEU A 351 7.16 -0.13 12.04
C LEU A 351 7.59 0.57 13.33
N TYR A 352 8.58 0.01 14.01
CA TYR A 352 8.99 0.44 15.35
C TYR A 352 10.36 1.10 15.36
N ARG A 353 10.94 1.40 14.18
CA ARG A 353 12.30 1.95 14.03
C ARG A 353 13.35 1.20 14.82
N MET A 354 13.20 -0.10 14.91
CA MET A 354 14.18 -0.95 15.55
C MET A 354 15.46 -1.01 14.71
N GLN A 355 16.60 -1.20 15.37
CA GLN A 355 17.87 -1.28 14.66
C GLN A 355 17.95 -2.58 13.86
N ALA A 356 18.05 -2.47 12.53
CA ALA A 356 18.09 -3.64 11.64
C ALA A 356 19.22 -4.63 12.01
N GLN A 357 20.37 -4.12 12.42
CA GLN A 357 21.52 -4.95 12.84
C GLN A 357 21.22 -5.81 14.07
N GLU A 358 20.43 -5.32 15.01
CA GLU A 358 20.05 -6.10 16.20
C GLU A 358 18.98 -7.14 15.89
N ILE A 359 18.04 -6.80 14.98
CA ILE A 359 17.08 -7.78 14.46
C ILE A 359 17.80 -8.88 13.69
N ASP A 360 18.78 -8.56 12.85
CA ASP A 360 19.60 -9.56 12.14
C ASP A 360 20.40 -10.46 13.09
N LYS A 361 20.88 -9.93 14.21
CA LYS A 361 21.51 -10.76 15.25
C LYS A 361 20.51 -11.70 15.91
N CYS A 362 19.31 -11.20 16.23
CA CYS A 362 18.23 -11.99 16.78
C CYS A 362 17.85 -13.14 15.85
N ILE A 363 17.68 -12.85 14.54
CA ILE A 363 17.38 -13.87 13.53
C ILE A 363 18.48 -14.94 13.43
N ARG A 364 19.75 -14.53 13.49
CA ARG A 364 20.88 -15.49 13.47
C ARG A 364 20.98 -16.34 14.74
N GLY A 365 20.50 -15.84 15.87
CA GLY A 365 20.45 -16.54 17.14
C GLY A 365 19.20 -17.38 17.35
N LEU A 366 18.31 -17.45 16.37
CA LEU A 366 17.06 -18.18 16.46
C LEU A 366 17.30 -19.67 16.67
N GLN A 367 16.77 -20.22 17.77
CA GLN A 367 16.81 -21.63 18.07
C GLN A 367 15.47 -22.30 17.76
N THR A 368 15.55 -23.52 17.24
CA THR A 368 14.36 -24.29 16.85
C THR A 368 14.43 -25.69 17.42
N GLU A 369 13.30 -26.19 17.90
CA GLU A 369 13.12 -27.55 18.38
C GLU A 369 11.85 -28.15 17.80
N GLU A 370 11.94 -29.32 17.25
CA GLU A 370 10.80 -30.08 16.76
C GLU A 370 10.63 -31.35 17.60
N THR A 371 9.41 -31.55 18.12
CA THR A 371 9.01 -32.75 18.84
C THR A 371 7.88 -33.44 18.07
N ASP A 372 7.49 -34.65 18.50
CA ASP A 372 6.40 -35.38 17.85
C ASP A 372 5.08 -34.57 17.83
N ASP A 373 4.82 -33.79 18.87
CA ASP A 373 3.54 -33.07 19.05
C ASP A 373 3.63 -31.56 18.81
N SER A 374 4.82 -30.98 18.75
CA SER A 374 4.97 -29.51 18.69
C SER A 374 6.19 -29.05 17.91
N LEU A 375 6.04 -27.88 17.29
CA LEU A 375 7.11 -27.07 16.73
C LEU A 375 7.41 -25.95 17.73
N LYS A 376 8.67 -25.81 18.15
CA LYS A 376 9.11 -24.76 19.07
C LYS A 376 10.16 -23.86 18.41
N LEU A 377 10.10 -22.59 18.76
CA LEU A 377 10.99 -21.57 18.28
C LEU A 377 11.33 -20.61 19.42
N GLU A 378 12.60 -20.37 19.64
CA GLU A 378 13.11 -19.50 20.68
C GLU A 378 14.02 -18.43 20.10
N LEU A 379 13.83 -17.17 20.54
CA LEU A 379 14.65 -16.05 20.11
C LEU A 379 14.90 -15.08 21.27
N SER A 380 16.07 -14.44 21.23
CA SER A 380 16.49 -13.42 22.20
C SER A 380 16.72 -12.09 21.51
N LEU A 381 16.09 -11.02 21.99
CA LEU A 381 16.22 -9.67 21.48
C LEU A 381 16.95 -8.78 22.49
N GLY A 382 18.07 -8.17 22.07
CA GLY A 382 18.84 -7.25 22.91
C GLY A 382 18.11 -5.93 23.16
N ILE A 383 18.21 -5.39 24.38
CA ILE A 383 17.50 -4.16 24.78
C ILE A 383 18.01 -2.91 24.04
N ASN A 384 19.26 -2.91 23.58
CA ASN A 384 19.79 -1.80 22.78
C ASN A 384 19.00 -1.60 21.46
N ALA A 385 18.37 -2.65 20.95
CA ALA A 385 17.47 -2.56 19.82
C ALA A 385 16.21 -1.71 20.10
N LEU A 386 15.89 -1.52 21.37
CA LEU A 386 14.68 -0.85 21.84
C LEU A 386 14.92 0.62 22.23
N GLY A 387 16.17 1.08 22.25
CA GLY A 387 16.53 2.39 22.81
C GLY A 387 15.87 3.58 22.14
N GLU A 388 15.75 3.60 20.82
CA GLU A 388 15.06 4.67 20.08
C GLU A 388 13.53 4.49 20.09
N THR A 389 13.07 3.27 20.10
CA THR A 389 11.65 2.91 20.17
C THR A 389 11.06 3.31 21.52
N SER A 390 11.81 3.20 22.61
CA SER A 390 11.38 3.66 23.92
C SER A 390 11.16 5.17 23.97
N LYS A 391 11.94 5.96 23.22
CA LYS A 391 11.73 7.41 23.09
C LYS A 391 10.45 7.77 22.32
N LEU A 392 10.12 7.01 21.30
CA LEU A 392 8.87 7.19 20.53
C LEU A 392 7.65 6.80 21.36
N MET A 393 7.75 5.74 22.15
CA MET A 393 6.66 5.30 23.02
C MET A 393 6.44 6.22 24.21
N THR A 394 7.48 6.85 24.74
CA THR A 394 7.36 7.87 25.79
C THR A 394 6.70 9.15 25.28
N MET A 395 6.81 9.45 23.99
CA MET A 395 6.09 10.59 23.40
C MET A 395 4.62 10.30 23.09
N GLN A 396 4.22 9.06 23.02
CA GLN A 396 2.84 8.67 22.81
C GLN A 396 2.23 8.24 24.13
N ASP A 397 1.90 9.16 24.99
CA ASP A 397 0.89 9.00 26.07
C ASP A 397 0.72 7.61 26.71
N PHE A 398 1.36 6.59 26.15
CA PHE A 398 1.47 5.29 26.77
C PHE A 398 2.11 5.41 28.14
N CYS A 399 2.87 6.48 28.30
CA CYS A 399 3.50 6.88 29.52
C CYS A 399 2.96 8.24 30.03
N GLU A 400 1.69 8.52 30.01
CA GLU A 400 1.12 9.56 30.87
C GLU A 400 1.45 9.32 32.35
N GLY A 401 1.94 8.15 32.66
CA GLY A 401 2.47 7.81 33.97
C GLY A 401 3.99 7.89 34.02
N LYS A 402 4.61 9.01 33.89
CA LYS A 402 5.93 9.42 34.40
C LYS A 402 6.96 8.37 34.87
N ASN A 403 6.76 7.08 34.70
CA ASN A 403 7.64 6.02 35.10
C ASN A 403 8.20 5.33 33.86
N GLN A 404 9.42 5.72 33.53
CA GLN A 404 10.27 5.06 32.53
C GLN A 404 10.84 3.74 33.05
N ASP A 405 10.03 2.91 33.68
CA ASP A 405 10.50 1.59 34.08
C ASP A 405 10.70 0.73 32.83
N ILE A 406 11.95 0.35 32.60
CA ILE A 406 12.37 -0.49 31.49
C ILE A 406 11.57 -1.80 31.43
N THR A 407 11.07 -2.25 32.56
CA THR A 407 10.23 -3.45 32.71
C THR A 407 8.86 -3.25 32.03
N VAL A 408 8.27 -2.06 32.10
CA VAL A 408 6.99 -1.73 31.47
C VAL A 408 7.17 -1.67 29.95
N VAL A 409 8.26 -1.07 29.49
CA VAL A 409 8.60 -1.00 28.06
C VAL A 409 8.82 -2.39 27.48
N LYS A 410 9.52 -3.27 28.20
CA LYS A 410 9.73 -4.67 27.83
C LYS A 410 8.40 -5.41 27.68
N HIS A 411 7.53 -5.33 28.66
CA HIS A 411 6.24 -6.03 28.63
C HIS A 411 5.37 -5.56 27.47
N PHE A 412 5.37 -4.27 27.20
CA PHE A 412 4.61 -3.71 26.07
C PHE A 412 5.13 -4.21 24.72
N LEU A 413 6.45 -4.12 24.50
CA LEU A 413 7.06 -4.57 23.26
C LEU A 413 6.95 -6.09 23.08
N SER A 414 7.07 -6.86 24.15
CA SER A 414 6.81 -8.30 24.13
C SER A 414 5.39 -8.60 23.65
N GLY A 415 4.41 -7.87 24.18
CA GLY A 415 3.02 -8.05 23.80
C GLY A 415 2.75 -7.74 22.33
N ILE A 416 3.36 -6.68 21.80
CA ILE A 416 3.24 -6.30 20.38
C ILE A 416 3.88 -7.37 19.49
N ILE A 417 5.11 -7.75 19.76
CA ILE A 417 5.84 -8.77 19.01
C ILE A 417 5.07 -10.10 19.01
N TYR A 418 4.63 -10.52 20.18
CA TYR A 418 3.86 -11.75 20.33
C TYR A 418 2.54 -11.71 19.55
N SER A 419 1.78 -10.62 19.64
CA SER A 419 0.52 -10.45 18.93
C SER A 419 0.70 -10.50 17.41
N GLU A 420 1.76 -9.89 16.90
CA GLU A 420 2.04 -9.88 15.46
C GLU A 420 2.46 -11.27 14.96
N ILE A 421 3.31 -11.97 15.71
CA ILE A 421 3.69 -13.34 15.38
C ILE A 421 2.47 -14.26 15.43
N GLN A 422 1.61 -14.12 16.45
CA GLN A 422 0.36 -14.88 16.52
C GLN A 422 -0.54 -14.62 15.31
N ARG A 423 -0.65 -13.36 14.86
CA ARG A 423 -1.43 -13.01 13.68
C ARG A 423 -0.92 -13.69 12.42
N LEU A 424 0.39 -13.68 12.20
CA LEU A 424 1.01 -14.33 11.05
C LEU A 424 0.88 -15.86 11.11
N ILE A 425 1.09 -16.47 12.26
CA ILE A 425 0.84 -17.91 12.44
C ILE A 425 -0.62 -18.24 12.12
N LYS A 426 -1.58 -17.46 12.62
CA LYS A 426 -3.01 -17.66 12.32
C LYS A 426 -3.34 -17.48 10.84
N SER A 427 -2.62 -16.62 10.11
CA SER A 427 -2.84 -16.43 8.66
C SER A 427 -2.45 -17.65 7.83
N ILE A 428 -1.58 -18.53 8.36
CA ILE A 428 -1.16 -19.78 7.73
C ILE A 428 -2.14 -20.92 8.02
N TYR A 429 -3.01 -20.79 9.03
CA TYR A 429 -4.05 -21.76 9.28
C TYR A 429 -5.06 -21.78 8.14
N LYS A 430 -4.97 -22.78 7.27
CA LYS A 430 -5.96 -23.00 6.23
C LYS A 430 -7.26 -23.47 6.86
N GLY A 431 -8.35 -22.79 6.58
CA GLY A 431 -9.70 -23.34 6.65
C GLY A 431 -10.51 -23.08 7.90
N SER A 432 -10.06 -22.29 8.85
CA SER A 432 -10.91 -21.92 10.00
C SER A 432 -11.60 -20.55 9.88
N LEU A 433 -11.52 -19.91 8.74
CA LEU A 433 -12.39 -18.79 8.40
C LEU A 433 -13.53 -19.29 7.49
N SER A 434 -14.32 -20.22 8.00
CA SER A 434 -15.74 -20.28 7.60
C SER A 434 -16.36 -18.95 8.01
N PRO A 435 -17.18 -18.32 7.16
CA PRO A 435 -17.90 -17.12 7.55
C PRO A 435 -18.70 -17.46 8.81
N ILE A 436 -18.43 -16.79 9.90
CA ILE A 436 -19.31 -16.82 11.05
C ILE A 436 -20.59 -16.13 10.59
N ASN A 437 -21.53 -16.97 10.18
CA ASN A 437 -22.93 -16.62 10.16
C ASN A 437 -23.33 -16.40 11.61
N LYS A 438 -23.42 -15.13 12.02
CA LYS A 438 -24.55 -14.62 12.80
C LYS A 438 -24.41 -13.12 13.02
#